data_dcc7d8addbab3f16e6e72deea8a86303
#
_entry.id   dcc7d8addbab3f16e6e72deea8a86303
#
_cell.length_a   1.000
_cell.length_b   1.000
_cell.length_c   1.000
_cell.angle_alpha   90.00
_cell.angle_beta   90.00
_cell.angle_gamma   90.00
#
_symmetry.space_group_name_H-M   'P 1'
#
loop_
_entity.id
_entity.type
_entity.pdbx_description
1 polymer ?
#
loop_
_entity_poly.entity_id
_entity_poly.type
_entity_poly.pdbx_seq_one_letter_code
_entity_poly.pdbx_strand_id
1 'polypeptide(L)'
;MWVSVLPEELWRRILEIGVVETPNLLNFKDLCCLSITCKRLYRLSNDPSLWSSLLSSDFPQFRYPLSSSSSSNFIINNNNNPSLNSSPKALYKIRFEREKARKLAAHHRAVLRIESQIAEHSRKLQEIQLRSVEETEKMKATGAELSNLRKVRQASVALNVWQPEVVRGRHKQIVEQCVVPADSRIHALEMELRLCKQQITGLDKAYRDEKRRLNAAKEQLASVKYHPVRDYSSTSGRVDECCIKRKKLKKEHINSDLFLLLITALIAIQCNISLVC
;
A
#
# COMPACT_ATOMS: atom_id res chain seq x y z
N MET A 1 23.61 -42.68 -24.79
CA MET A 1 24.08 -44.04 -24.37
C MET A 1 25.28 -44.04 -23.41
N TRP A 2 25.70 -42.92 -22.83
CA TRP A 2 26.92 -42.82 -22.00
C TRP A 2 26.72 -43.15 -20.52
N VAL A 3 25.47 -43.16 -20.04
CA VAL A 3 25.11 -43.38 -18.61
C VAL A 3 25.37 -44.84 -18.15
N SER A 4 25.49 -45.77 -19.08
CA SER A 4 25.73 -47.19 -18.79
C SER A 4 27.21 -47.57 -18.56
N VAL A 5 28.11 -46.65 -18.88
CA VAL A 5 29.58 -46.96 -18.89
C VAL A 5 30.24 -46.80 -17.52
N LEU A 6 29.72 -45.86 -16.65
CA LEU A 6 30.30 -45.63 -15.35
C LEU A 6 29.84 -46.66 -14.31
N PRO A 7 30.72 -47.19 -13.45
CA PRO A 7 30.38 -47.99 -12.30
C PRO A 7 29.38 -47.30 -11.34
N GLU A 8 28.61 -48.09 -10.57
CA GLU A 8 27.57 -47.55 -9.67
C GLU A 8 28.17 -46.73 -8.53
N GLU A 9 29.36 -47.12 -8.07
CA GLU A 9 30.12 -46.45 -7.02
C GLU A 9 30.51 -45.02 -7.43
N LEU A 10 30.95 -44.84 -8.67
CA LEU A 10 31.30 -43.50 -9.17
C LEU A 10 30.09 -42.61 -9.29
N TRP A 11 28.94 -43.12 -9.73
CA TRP A 11 27.71 -42.36 -9.74
C TRP A 11 27.26 -41.97 -8.35
N ARG A 12 27.35 -42.89 -7.37
CA ARG A 12 27.06 -42.58 -5.96
C ARG A 12 27.96 -41.47 -5.46
N ARG A 13 29.30 -41.57 -5.69
CA ARG A 13 30.24 -40.55 -5.27
C ARG A 13 30.01 -39.20 -5.90
N ILE A 14 29.63 -39.15 -7.18
CA ILE A 14 29.27 -37.90 -7.89
C ILE A 14 28.03 -37.24 -7.21
N LEU A 15 26.99 -38.01 -6.89
CA LEU A 15 25.82 -37.49 -6.20
C LEU A 15 26.12 -37.04 -4.76
N GLU A 16 26.95 -37.76 -4.03
CA GLU A 16 27.41 -37.36 -2.70
C GLU A 16 28.19 -36.05 -2.73
N ILE A 17 29.16 -35.91 -3.63
CA ILE A 17 29.93 -34.68 -3.80
C ILE A 17 28.99 -33.53 -4.14
N GLY A 18 28.06 -33.74 -5.07
CA GLY A 18 27.13 -32.71 -5.52
C GLY A 18 26.11 -32.24 -4.46
N VAL A 19 25.79 -33.10 -3.50
CA VAL A 19 24.84 -32.79 -2.42
C VAL A 19 25.55 -32.35 -1.13
N VAL A 20 26.67 -32.97 -0.78
CA VAL A 20 27.30 -32.82 0.54
C VAL A 20 28.52 -31.89 0.52
N GLU A 21 29.43 -32.11 -0.42
CA GLU A 21 30.73 -31.41 -0.43
C GLU A 21 30.64 -30.05 -1.10
N THR A 22 29.79 -29.90 -2.12
CA THR A 22 29.54 -28.63 -2.79
C THR A 22 28.10 -28.21 -2.55
N PRO A 23 27.82 -27.48 -1.47
CA PRO A 23 26.46 -27.07 -1.17
C PRO A 23 25.91 -26.24 -2.34
N ASN A 24 24.77 -26.70 -2.85
CA ASN A 24 23.99 -26.11 -3.97
C ASN A 24 24.42 -26.54 -5.40
N LEU A 25 25.31 -27.48 -5.58
CA LEU A 25 25.57 -28.02 -6.92
C LEU A 25 24.38 -28.89 -7.40
N LEU A 26 23.86 -29.77 -6.52
CA LEU A 26 22.68 -30.60 -6.78
C LEU A 26 21.60 -30.32 -5.75
N ASN A 27 20.45 -29.86 -6.20
CA ASN A 27 19.28 -29.62 -5.36
C ASN A 27 18.27 -30.77 -5.48
N PHE A 28 17.20 -30.73 -4.67
CA PHE A 28 16.17 -31.77 -4.68
C PHE A 28 15.50 -31.97 -6.04
N LYS A 29 15.40 -30.89 -6.88
CA LYS A 29 14.80 -30.99 -8.22
C LYS A 29 15.69 -31.80 -9.14
N ASP A 30 17.00 -31.61 -9.04
CA ASP A 30 17.99 -32.33 -9.84
C ASP A 30 17.96 -33.83 -9.50
N LEU A 31 17.86 -34.18 -8.19
CA LEU A 31 17.68 -35.57 -7.77
C LEU A 31 16.37 -36.15 -8.28
N CYS A 32 15.28 -35.38 -8.28
CA CYS A 32 14.02 -35.83 -8.87
C CYS A 32 14.12 -36.00 -10.39
N CYS A 33 14.80 -35.09 -11.11
CA CYS A 33 15.05 -35.25 -12.54
C CYS A 33 15.90 -36.45 -12.87
N LEU A 34 16.95 -36.71 -12.08
CA LEU A 34 17.79 -37.90 -12.23
C LEU A 34 16.98 -39.19 -11.99
N SER A 35 16.04 -39.17 -11.04
CA SER A 35 15.22 -40.34 -10.71
C SER A 35 14.30 -40.81 -11.84
N ILE A 36 13.95 -39.94 -12.78
CA ILE A 36 13.08 -40.30 -13.91
C ILE A 36 13.82 -40.75 -15.17
N THR A 37 15.16 -40.63 -15.21
CA THR A 37 15.95 -40.92 -16.42
C THR A 37 16.16 -42.41 -16.65
N CYS A 38 16.51 -43.19 -15.63
CA CYS A 38 16.64 -44.64 -15.74
C CYS A 38 16.53 -45.33 -14.35
N LYS A 39 16.26 -46.66 -14.37
CA LYS A 39 16.09 -47.47 -13.14
C LYS A 39 17.30 -47.42 -12.21
N ARG A 40 18.51 -47.30 -12.75
CA ARG A 40 19.75 -47.19 -11.98
C ARG A 40 19.84 -45.88 -11.24
N LEU A 41 19.67 -44.76 -11.92
CA LEU A 41 19.67 -43.43 -11.31
C LEU A 41 18.47 -43.23 -10.37
N TYR A 42 17.35 -43.88 -10.64
CA TYR A 42 16.23 -43.92 -9.71
C TYR A 42 16.63 -44.52 -8.36
N ARG A 43 17.35 -45.65 -8.35
CA ARG A 43 17.82 -46.27 -7.08
C ARG A 43 18.81 -45.38 -6.35
N LEU A 44 19.79 -44.82 -7.08
CA LEU A 44 20.82 -43.98 -6.49
C LEU A 44 20.27 -42.64 -5.97
N SER A 45 19.40 -41.99 -6.70
CA SER A 45 18.77 -40.72 -6.26
C SER A 45 17.78 -40.87 -5.12
N ASN A 46 17.32 -42.10 -4.80
CA ASN A 46 16.47 -42.39 -3.65
C ASN A 46 17.26 -42.83 -2.42
N ASP A 47 18.61 -42.80 -2.45
CA ASP A 47 19.43 -43.13 -1.29
C ASP A 47 19.05 -42.23 -0.09
N PRO A 48 18.71 -42.85 1.07
CA PRO A 48 18.34 -42.11 2.28
C PRO A 48 19.42 -41.15 2.78
N SER A 49 20.69 -41.43 2.54
CA SER A 49 21.81 -40.59 2.95
C SER A 49 21.80 -39.23 2.25
N LEU A 50 21.55 -39.22 0.94
CA LEU A 50 21.46 -37.98 0.14
C LEU A 50 20.31 -37.09 0.60
N TRP A 51 19.16 -37.68 0.86
CA TRP A 51 17.98 -36.92 1.32
C TRP A 51 18.14 -36.43 2.77
N SER A 52 18.84 -37.16 3.62
CA SER A 52 19.17 -36.71 4.97
C SER A 52 20.11 -35.50 4.94
N SER A 53 21.11 -35.54 4.06
CA SER A 53 22.04 -34.42 3.86
C SER A 53 21.35 -33.18 3.30
N LEU A 54 20.52 -33.32 2.28
CA LEU A 54 19.68 -32.23 1.77
C LEU A 54 18.74 -31.67 2.84
N LEU A 55 18.13 -32.56 3.65
CA LEU A 55 17.23 -32.13 4.72
C LEU A 55 17.95 -31.26 5.76
N SER A 56 19.18 -31.65 6.13
CA SER A 56 19.99 -30.89 7.09
C SER A 56 20.57 -29.60 6.51
N SER A 57 20.87 -29.57 5.19
CA SER A 57 21.37 -28.41 4.49
C SER A 57 20.27 -27.36 4.28
N ASP A 58 19.13 -27.76 3.70
CA ASP A 58 18.07 -26.85 3.32
C ASP A 58 17.20 -26.39 4.52
N PHE A 59 17.16 -27.21 5.58
CA PHE A 59 16.36 -26.93 6.79
C PHE A 59 17.19 -27.00 8.08
N PRO A 60 18.23 -26.19 8.26
CA PRO A 60 19.16 -26.26 9.40
C PRO A 60 18.49 -25.99 10.75
N GLN A 61 17.37 -25.28 10.76
CA GLN A 61 16.63 -24.95 11.99
C GLN A 61 15.90 -26.15 12.61
N PHE A 62 15.87 -27.28 11.92
CA PHE A 62 15.19 -28.50 12.36
C PHE A 62 16.17 -29.65 12.72
N ARG A 63 17.38 -29.32 13.18
CA ARG A 63 18.18 -30.32 13.87
C ARG A 63 17.35 -30.80 15.04
N TYR A 64 16.96 -32.08 15.00
CA TYR A 64 16.29 -32.71 16.13
C TYR A 64 17.12 -32.45 17.39
N PRO A 65 16.53 -31.95 18.48
CA PRO A 65 17.17 -32.11 19.77
C PRO A 65 17.10 -33.60 20.11
N LEU A 66 18.11 -34.35 19.69
CA LEU A 66 18.43 -35.59 20.38
C LEU A 66 18.92 -35.16 21.76
N SER A 67 18.11 -35.47 22.77
CA SER A 67 18.42 -35.36 24.20
C SER A 67 18.68 -33.93 24.74
N SER A 68 17.66 -33.35 25.30
CA SER A 68 17.67 -32.89 26.68
C SER A 68 16.28 -32.41 27.10
N SER A 69 15.81 -33.07 28.15
CA SER A 69 14.68 -32.73 28.99
C SER A 69 14.64 -31.26 29.34
N SER A 70 13.60 -30.54 28.93
CA SER A 70 12.95 -29.55 29.79
C SER A 70 11.63 -29.07 29.17
N SER A 71 10.65 -29.17 30.01
CA SER A 71 9.28 -28.74 29.91
C SER A 71 9.08 -27.42 29.16
N SER A 72 8.28 -27.44 28.12
CA SER A 72 7.31 -26.38 27.88
C SER A 72 6.15 -26.96 27.07
N ASN A 73 4.99 -27.03 27.72
CA ASN A 73 3.73 -27.45 27.16
C ASN A 73 3.33 -26.53 26.02
N PHE A 74 3.64 -26.94 24.80
CA PHE A 74 2.99 -26.40 23.61
C PHE A 74 2.12 -27.53 23.05
N ILE A 75 0.86 -27.53 23.46
CA ILE A 75 -0.17 -28.43 22.94
C ILE A 75 -0.45 -28.03 21.50
N ILE A 76 0.25 -28.64 20.55
CA ILE A 76 -0.18 -28.65 19.15
C ILE A 76 -0.98 -29.93 18.96
N ASN A 77 -2.30 -29.81 19.09
CA ASN A 77 -3.24 -30.78 18.56
C ASN A 77 -3.15 -30.77 17.04
N ASN A 78 -2.26 -31.58 16.48
CA ASN A 78 -2.28 -31.97 15.08
C ASN A 78 -2.16 -33.49 15.00
N ASN A 79 -3.31 -34.14 14.73
CA ASN A 79 -3.45 -35.57 14.49
C ASN A 79 -2.77 -36.09 13.20
N ASN A 80 -1.69 -35.42 12.74
CA ASN A 80 -0.89 -35.82 11.59
C ASN A 80 0.60 -35.84 11.96
N ASN A 81 0.98 -36.60 13.00
CA ASN A 81 2.38 -36.97 13.19
C ASN A 81 2.73 -37.98 12.08
N PRO A 82 3.65 -37.64 11.14
CA PRO A 82 4.23 -38.64 10.29
C PRO A 82 4.95 -39.62 11.21
N SER A 83 4.54 -40.89 11.19
CA SER A 83 5.14 -41.97 11.94
C SER A 83 6.66 -41.91 11.84
N LEU A 84 7.37 -42.18 12.91
CA LEU A 84 8.85 -42.19 13.03
C LEU A 84 9.57 -43.02 11.95
N ASN A 85 8.84 -43.73 11.08
CA ASN A 85 9.34 -44.59 10.01
C ASN A 85 9.23 -43.98 8.60
N SER A 86 8.99 -42.67 8.48
CA SER A 86 8.92 -42.06 7.15
C SER A 86 10.32 -41.88 6.55
N SER A 87 10.48 -42.26 5.27
CA SER A 87 11.78 -42.13 4.58
C SER A 87 12.24 -40.65 4.56
N PRO A 88 13.55 -40.37 4.61
CA PRO A 88 14.09 -39.00 4.57
C PRO A 88 13.57 -38.17 3.40
N LYS A 89 13.32 -38.79 2.26
CA LYS A 89 12.70 -38.16 1.09
C LYS A 89 11.26 -37.70 1.37
N ALA A 90 10.47 -38.52 2.06
CA ALA A 90 9.11 -38.16 2.44
C ALA A 90 9.11 -37.00 3.46
N LEU A 91 10.01 -37.01 4.42
CA LEU A 91 10.20 -35.89 5.36
C LEU A 91 10.60 -34.61 4.64
N TYR A 92 11.54 -34.68 3.70
CA TYR A 92 11.94 -33.55 2.89
C TYR A 92 10.73 -32.94 2.15
N LYS A 93 9.93 -33.79 1.48
CA LYS A 93 8.72 -33.38 0.76
C LYS A 93 7.75 -32.62 1.69
N ILE A 94 7.44 -33.18 2.85
CA ILE A 94 6.52 -32.56 3.81
C ILE A 94 7.05 -31.21 4.27
N ARG A 95 8.34 -31.09 4.55
CA ARG A 95 8.96 -29.85 5.00
C ARG A 95 8.99 -28.80 3.90
N PHE A 96 9.32 -29.21 2.69
CA PHE A 96 9.31 -28.32 1.53
C PHE A 96 7.90 -27.77 1.27
N GLU A 97 6.88 -28.60 1.32
CA GLU A 97 5.49 -28.17 1.15
C GLU A 97 5.05 -27.21 2.27
N ARG A 98 5.42 -27.49 3.52
CA ARG A 98 5.14 -26.58 4.66
C ARG A 98 5.84 -25.24 4.49
N GLU A 99 7.11 -25.23 4.09
CA GLU A 99 7.86 -23.99 3.90
C GLU A 99 7.31 -23.19 2.70
N LYS A 100 6.94 -23.88 1.62
CA LYS A 100 6.24 -23.28 0.49
C LYS A 100 4.91 -22.64 0.92
N ALA A 101 4.10 -23.36 1.70
CA ALA A 101 2.85 -22.85 2.23
C ALA A 101 3.07 -21.65 3.17
N ARG A 102 4.11 -21.70 4.03
CA ARG A 102 4.50 -20.58 4.92
C ARG A 102 4.88 -19.33 4.11
N LYS A 103 5.71 -19.48 3.08
CA LYS A 103 6.11 -18.36 2.19
C LYS A 103 4.91 -17.77 1.46
N LEU A 104 4.03 -18.63 0.92
CA LEU A 104 2.80 -18.20 0.27
C LEU A 104 1.87 -17.44 1.24
N ALA A 105 1.67 -17.97 2.45
CA ALA A 105 0.86 -17.31 3.47
C ALA A 105 1.49 -15.98 3.94
N ALA A 106 2.82 -15.89 4.04
CA ALA A 106 3.51 -14.65 4.35
C ALA A 106 3.32 -13.60 3.24
N HIS A 107 3.46 -14.01 1.98
CA HIS A 107 3.19 -13.15 0.82
C HIS A 107 1.75 -12.65 0.81
N HIS A 108 0.78 -13.54 1.00
CA HIS A 108 -0.64 -13.17 1.05
C HIS A 108 -0.93 -12.17 2.18
N ARG A 109 -0.35 -12.39 3.37
CA ARG A 109 -0.46 -11.43 4.49
C ARG A 109 0.17 -10.08 4.16
N ALA A 110 1.30 -10.05 3.44
CA ALA A 110 1.93 -8.80 3.01
C ALA A 110 1.03 -8.04 2.02
N VAL A 111 0.42 -8.73 1.06
CA VAL A 111 -0.54 -8.14 0.10
C VAL A 111 -1.74 -7.54 0.85
N LEU A 112 -2.39 -8.32 1.74
CA LEU A 112 -3.54 -7.84 2.51
C LEU A 112 -3.21 -6.62 3.38
N ARG A 113 -2.01 -6.57 3.96
CA ARG A 113 -1.55 -5.40 4.74
C ARG A 113 -1.47 -4.15 3.87
N ILE A 114 -0.90 -4.25 2.66
CA ILE A 114 -0.81 -3.11 1.75
C ILE A 114 -2.20 -2.70 1.24
N GLU A 115 -3.08 -3.65 0.93
CA GLU A 115 -4.47 -3.37 0.54
C GLU A 115 -5.25 -2.64 1.65
N SER A 116 -5.04 -3.03 2.91
CA SER A 116 -5.61 -2.34 4.07
C SER A 116 -5.07 -0.89 4.19
N GLN A 117 -3.77 -0.66 3.95
CA GLN A 117 -3.20 0.69 3.92
C GLN A 117 -3.81 1.55 2.81
N ILE A 118 -4.00 0.98 1.62
CA ILE A 118 -4.66 1.68 0.49
C ILE A 118 -6.08 2.08 0.86
N ALA A 119 -6.85 1.19 1.47
CA ALA A 119 -8.21 1.49 1.93
C ALA A 119 -8.22 2.62 2.96
N GLU A 120 -7.30 2.59 3.92
CA GLU A 120 -7.17 3.63 4.95
C GLU A 120 -6.80 4.99 4.36
N HIS A 121 -5.82 5.05 3.44
CA HIS A 121 -5.46 6.30 2.75
C HIS A 121 -6.61 6.83 1.89
N SER A 122 -7.37 5.95 1.24
CA SER A 122 -8.55 6.35 0.46
C SER A 122 -9.64 6.96 1.33
N ARG A 123 -9.91 6.35 2.51
CA ARG A 123 -10.86 6.88 3.48
C ARG A 123 -10.44 8.26 4.00
N LYS A 124 -9.15 8.45 4.34
CA LYS A 124 -8.63 9.75 4.78
C LYS A 124 -8.74 10.82 3.70
N LEU A 125 -8.51 10.47 2.44
CA LEU A 125 -8.69 11.41 1.34
C LEU A 125 -10.14 11.88 1.23
N GLN A 126 -11.12 10.99 1.36
CA GLN A 126 -12.54 11.34 1.37
C GLN A 126 -12.88 12.26 2.54
N GLU A 127 -12.37 11.98 3.74
CA GLU A 127 -12.58 12.79 4.93
C GLU A 127 -12.01 14.21 4.76
N ILE A 128 -10.77 14.34 4.27
CA ILE A 128 -10.16 15.65 4.00
C ILE A 128 -10.96 16.42 2.96
N GLN A 129 -11.47 15.75 1.92
CA GLN A 129 -12.26 16.36 0.86
C GLN A 129 -13.60 16.89 1.39
N LEU A 130 -14.29 16.12 2.23
CA LEU A 130 -15.54 16.57 2.86
C LEU A 130 -15.30 17.82 3.72
N ARG A 131 -14.29 17.80 4.58
CA ARG A 131 -13.92 18.96 5.41
C ARG A 131 -13.55 20.19 4.56
N SER A 132 -12.86 19.99 3.45
CA SER A 132 -12.52 21.09 2.55
C SER A 132 -13.76 21.72 1.93
N VAL A 133 -14.77 20.93 1.57
CA VAL A 133 -16.05 21.43 1.07
C VAL A 133 -16.78 22.20 2.16
N GLU A 134 -16.89 21.68 3.38
CA GLU A 134 -17.53 22.35 4.51
C GLU A 134 -16.89 23.71 4.82
N GLU A 135 -15.56 23.79 4.89
CA GLU A 135 -14.84 25.03 5.13
C GLU A 135 -15.00 26.03 3.96
N THR A 136 -15.11 25.54 2.72
CA THR A 136 -15.35 26.38 1.55
C THR A 136 -16.75 26.99 1.59
N GLU A 137 -17.76 26.22 1.97
CA GLU A 137 -19.13 26.74 2.12
C GLU A 137 -19.23 27.75 3.27
N LYS A 138 -18.59 27.46 4.40
CA LYS A 138 -18.47 28.39 5.52
C LYS A 138 -17.81 29.71 5.07
N MET A 139 -16.70 29.64 4.34
CA MET A 139 -16.02 30.82 3.80
C MET A 139 -16.93 31.63 2.87
N LYS A 140 -17.76 30.99 2.04
CA LYS A 140 -18.73 31.68 1.16
C LYS A 140 -19.80 32.39 1.99
N ALA A 141 -20.35 31.71 3.01
CA ALA A 141 -21.38 32.27 3.88
C ALA A 141 -20.85 33.50 4.64
N THR A 142 -19.69 33.39 5.27
CA THR A 142 -19.04 34.52 5.97
C THR A 142 -18.68 35.67 5.03
N GLY A 143 -18.27 35.36 3.80
CA GLY A 143 -18.03 36.37 2.75
C GLY A 143 -19.27 37.13 2.33
N ALA A 144 -20.40 36.43 2.19
CA ALA A 144 -21.69 37.05 1.87
C ALA A 144 -22.17 37.96 3.03
N GLU A 145 -22.08 37.51 4.29
CA GLU A 145 -22.41 38.30 5.45
C GLU A 145 -21.54 39.56 5.55
N LEU A 146 -20.23 39.42 5.35
CA LEU A 146 -19.29 40.53 5.33
C LEU A 146 -19.63 41.56 4.25
N SER A 147 -20.01 41.10 3.04
CA SER A 147 -20.43 41.97 1.95
C SER A 147 -21.69 42.78 2.32
N ASN A 148 -22.67 42.12 2.96
CA ASN A 148 -23.92 42.78 3.40
C ASN A 148 -23.63 43.82 4.50
N LEU A 149 -22.81 43.50 5.50
CA LEU A 149 -22.45 44.47 6.55
C LEU A 149 -21.66 45.66 6.01
N ARG A 150 -20.81 45.47 5.01
CA ARG A 150 -20.13 46.58 4.35
C ARG A 150 -21.10 47.52 3.62
N LYS A 151 -22.18 46.98 3.00
CA LYS A 151 -23.25 47.78 2.44
C LYS A 151 -24.00 48.59 3.51
N VAL A 152 -24.28 47.98 4.67
CA VAL A 152 -24.90 48.67 5.83
C VAL A 152 -24.00 49.81 6.30
N ARG A 153 -22.69 49.57 6.43
CA ARG A 153 -21.73 50.60 6.83
C ARG A 153 -21.68 51.75 5.82
N GLN A 154 -21.65 51.42 4.53
CA GLN A 154 -21.71 52.46 3.47
C GLN A 154 -23.01 53.28 3.55
N ALA A 155 -24.15 52.60 3.76
CA ALA A 155 -25.44 53.30 3.92
C ALA A 155 -25.44 54.20 5.16
N SER A 156 -24.86 53.74 6.30
CA SER A 156 -24.74 54.54 7.51
C SER A 156 -23.87 55.79 7.31
N VAL A 157 -22.74 55.68 6.60
CA VAL A 157 -21.92 56.83 6.23
C VAL A 157 -22.65 57.79 5.29
N ALA A 158 -23.37 57.25 4.30
CA ALA A 158 -24.13 58.03 3.33
C ALA A 158 -25.27 58.83 3.96
N LEU A 159 -25.88 58.37 5.04
CA LEU A 159 -26.90 59.14 5.80
C LEU A 159 -26.40 60.45 6.33
N ASN A 160 -25.11 60.60 6.57
CA ASN A 160 -24.48 61.84 7.06
C ASN A 160 -24.16 62.83 5.91
N VAL A 161 -24.33 62.44 4.67
CA VAL A 161 -24.09 63.28 3.50
C VAL A 161 -25.43 63.87 3.01
N TRP A 162 -25.37 65.13 2.53
CA TRP A 162 -26.57 65.73 1.96
C TRP A 162 -27.03 64.96 0.69
N GLN A 163 -28.21 64.35 0.73
CA GLN A 163 -28.76 63.51 -0.32
C GLN A 163 -30.26 63.79 -0.48
N PRO A 164 -30.86 63.55 -1.71
CA PRO A 164 -32.29 63.56 -1.89
C PRO A 164 -33.01 62.66 -0.87
N GLU A 165 -34.16 63.08 -0.38
CA GLU A 165 -34.90 62.41 0.68
C GLU A 165 -35.26 60.95 0.39
N VAL A 166 -35.56 60.62 -0.88
CA VAL A 166 -35.84 59.24 -1.33
C VAL A 166 -34.64 58.33 -1.17
N VAL A 167 -33.44 58.83 -1.48
CA VAL A 167 -32.18 58.06 -1.32
C VAL A 167 -31.82 57.88 0.16
N ARG A 168 -31.99 58.95 0.95
CA ARG A 168 -31.81 58.95 2.40
C ARG A 168 -32.75 57.95 3.10
N GLY A 169 -34.04 57.92 2.71
CA GLY A 169 -35.03 56.99 3.22
C GLY A 169 -34.63 55.54 2.99
N ARG A 170 -34.13 55.19 1.83
CA ARG A 170 -33.63 53.83 1.52
C ARG A 170 -32.39 53.47 2.37
N HIS A 171 -31.44 54.38 2.53
CA HIS A 171 -30.26 54.16 3.39
C HIS A 171 -30.65 53.96 4.85
N LYS A 172 -31.59 54.77 5.36
CA LYS A 172 -32.11 54.67 6.72
C LYS A 172 -32.76 53.27 6.98
N GLN A 173 -33.56 52.78 6.04
CA GLN A 173 -34.17 51.47 6.09
C GLN A 173 -33.13 50.35 6.17
N ILE A 174 -32.03 50.40 5.40
CA ILE A 174 -30.96 49.44 5.42
C ILE A 174 -30.26 49.43 6.78
N VAL A 175 -30.02 50.61 7.37
CA VAL A 175 -29.34 50.74 8.68
C VAL A 175 -30.23 50.26 9.85
N GLU A 176 -31.53 50.60 9.81
CA GLU A 176 -32.50 50.20 10.82
C GLU A 176 -32.72 48.68 10.86
N GLN A 177 -32.51 47.96 9.80
CA GLN A 177 -32.57 46.50 9.75
C GLN A 177 -31.36 45.83 10.43
N CYS A 178 -30.32 46.60 10.75
CA CYS A 178 -29.09 46.06 11.36
C CYS A 178 -29.09 46.23 12.87
N VAL A 179 -29.29 45.14 13.60
CA VAL A 179 -29.41 45.11 15.07
C VAL A 179 -28.04 45.13 15.79
N VAL A 180 -26.95 44.82 15.08
CA VAL A 180 -25.59 44.65 15.65
C VAL A 180 -24.65 45.77 15.21
N PRO A 181 -23.74 46.26 16.10
CA PRO A 181 -22.71 47.23 15.70
C PRO A 181 -21.89 46.73 14.50
N ALA A 182 -22.04 47.37 13.35
CA ALA A 182 -21.47 46.90 12.08
C ALA A 182 -19.95 46.74 12.10
N ASP A 183 -19.25 47.67 12.76
CA ASP A 183 -17.77 47.67 12.73
C ASP A 183 -17.13 46.51 13.49
N SER A 184 -17.60 46.18 14.70
CA SER A 184 -17.08 45.05 15.47
C SER A 184 -17.39 43.70 14.77
N ARG A 185 -18.57 43.58 14.17
CA ARG A 185 -18.97 42.37 13.43
C ARG A 185 -18.15 42.21 12.14
N ILE A 186 -17.87 43.30 11.43
CA ILE A 186 -16.99 43.29 10.24
C ILE A 186 -15.62 42.76 10.60
N HIS A 187 -14.99 43.26 11.68
CA HIS A 187 -13.71 42.76 12.15
C HIS A 187 -13.71 41.27 12.50
N ALA A 188 -14.77 40.82 13.20
CA ALA A 188 -14.91 39.40 13.55
C ALA A 188 -15.01 38.52 12.31
N LEU A 189 -15.81 38.89 11.30
CA LEU A 189 -15.96 38.16 10.05
C LEU A 189 -14.70 38.18 9.18
N GLU A 190 -13.94 39.27 9.19
CA GLU A 190 -12.64 39.34 8.49
C GLU A 190 -11.63 38.36 9.13
N MET A 191 -11.60 38.27 10.46
CA MET A 191 -10.78 37.28 11.13
C MET A 191 -11.22 35.83 10.84
N GLU A 192 -12.52 35.56 10.89
CA GLU A 192 -13.09 34.25 10.56
C GLU A 192 -12.76 33.84 9.12
N LEU A 193 -12.91 34.75 8.17
CA LEU A 193 -12.59 34.53 6.75
C LEU A 193 -11.11 34.23 6.55
N ARG A 194 -10.22 34.89 7.32
CA ARG A 194 -8.77 34.59 7.31
C ARG A 194 -8.48 33.19 7.84
N LEU A 195 -9.15 32.79 8.93
CA LEU A 195 -9.01 31.44 9.50
C LEU A 195 -9.49 30.36 8.52
N CYS A 196 -10.67 30.53 7.89
CA CYS A 196 -11.17 29.60 6.88
C CYS A 196 -10.18 29.44 5.72
N LYS A 197 -9.59 30.53 5.23
CA LYS A 197 -8.55 30.47 4.18
C LYS A 197 -7.31 29.69 4.61
N GLN A 198 -6.85 29.89 5.85
CA GLN A 198 -5.74 29.10 6.38
C GLN A 198 -6.07 27.61 6.50
N GLN A 199 -7.28 27.28 6.98
CA GLN A 199 -7.74 25.90 7.10
C GLN A 199 -7.83 25.22 5.73
N ILE A 200 -8.43 25.87 4.72
CA ILE A 200 -8.50 25.35 3.36
C ILE A 200 -7.11 25.09 2.79
N THR A 201 -6.17 26.03 2.97
CA THR A 201 -4.78 25.86 2.51
C THR A 201 -4.09 24.67 3.21
N GLY A 202 -4.36 24.47 4.52
CA GLY A 202 -3.88 23.33 5.30
C GLY A 202 -4.45 22.01 4.79
N LEU A 203 -5.76 21.96 4.51
CA LEU A 203 -6.46 20.79 3.97
C LEU A 203 -5.96 20.44 2.57
N ASP A 204 -5.70 21.42 1.71
CA ASP A 204 -5.13 21.19 0.38
C ASP A 204 -3.72 20.58 0.44
N LYS A 205 -2.91 21.00 1.40
CA LYS A 205 -1.60 20.41 1.64
C LYS A 205 -1.75 18.95 2.13
N ALA A 206 -2.61 18.73 3.12
CA ALA A 206 -2.87 17.40 3.67
C ALA A 206 -3.41 16.44 2.59
N TYR A 207 -4.30 16.90 1.72
CA TYR A 207 -4.81 16.13 0.58
C TYR A 207 -3.69 15.70 -0.37
N ARG A 208 -2.80 16.61 -0.75
CA ARG A 208 -1.66 16.30 -1.64
C ARG A 208 -0.70 15.31 -1.00
N ASP A 209 -0.44 15.43 0.28
CA ASP A 209 0.44 14.53 1.02
C ASP A 209 -0.15 13.13 1.13
N GLU A 210 -1.44 13.02 1.45
CA GLU A 210 -2.13 11.75 1.55
C GLU A 210 -2.28 11.06 0.18
N LYS A 211 -2.52 11.82 -0.89
CA LYS A 211 -2.54 11.32 -2.28
C LYS A 211 -1.18 10.72 -2.69
N ARG A 212 -0.08 11.35 -2.26
CA ARG A 212 1.28 10.80 -2.49
C ARG A 212 1.47 9.47 -1.77
N ARG A 213 1.02 9.35 -0.50
CA ARG A 213 1.08 8.09 0.27
C ARG A 213 0.24 7.00 -0.37
N LEU A 214 -0.97 7.33 -0.81
CA LEU A 214 -1.84 6.39 -1.53
C LEU A 214 -1.16 5.85 -2.81
N ASN A 215 -0.56 6.72 -3.59
CA ASN A 215 0.12 6.32 -4.82
C ASN A 215 1.34 5.44 -4.53
N ALA A 216 2.14 5.77 -3.51
CA ALA A 216 3.26 4.94 -3.08
C ALA A 216 2.81 3.54 -2.62
N ALA A 217 1.72 3.45 -1.84
CA ALA A 217 1.15 2.16 -1.44
C ALA A 217 0.63 1.34 -2.64
N LYS A 218 0.02 1.98 -3.65
CA LYS A 218 -0.39 1.32 -4.90
C LYS A 218 0.81 0.79 -5.70
N GLU A 219 1.89 1.55 -5.77
CA GLU A 219 3.13 1.11 -6.43
C GLU A 219 3.77 -0.07 -5.69
N GLN A 220 3.79 -0.05 -4.36
CA GLN A 220 4.23 -1.19 -3.55
C GLN A 220 3.38 -2.43 -3.81
N LEU A 221 2.05 -2.29 -3.85
CA LEU A 221 1.16 -3.41 -4.16
C LEU A 221 1.45 -3.99 -5.55
N ALA A 222 1.63 -3.14 -6.55
CA ALA A 222 1.98 -3.56 -7.90
C ALA A 222 3.32 -4.30 -7.93
N SER A 223 4.33 -3.82 -7.21
CA SER A 223 5.63 -4.48 -7.08
C SER A 223 5.52 -5.85 -6.43
N VAL A 224 4.78 -5.96 -5.32
CA VAL A 224 4.60 -7.24 -4.62
C VAL A 224 3.79 -8.23 -5.45
N LYS A 225 2.72 -7.81 -6.10
CA LYS A 225 1.89 -8.68 -6.97
C LYS A 225 2.65 -9.16 -8.22
N TYR A 226 3.60 -8.36 -8.73
CA TYR A 226 4.33 -8.71 -9.96
C TYR A 226 5.40 -9.79 -9.76
N HIS A 227 5.84 -10.09 -8.52
CA HIS A 227 6.93 -11.02 -8.22
C HIS A 227 6.54 -12.23 -7.35
N PRO A 228 5.36 -12.86 -7.46
CA PRO A 228 4.99 -13.99 -6.60
C PRO A 228 5.80 -15.26 -6.86
N VAL A 229 6.48 -15.37 -8.00
CA VAL A 229 7.13 -16.62 -8.45
C VAL A 229 8.65 -16.60 -8.28
N ARG A 230 9.26 -15.43 -8.12
CA ARG A 230 10.73 -15.30 -8.10
C ARG A 230 11.37 -15.80 -6.80
N ASP A 231 10.63 -15.78 -5.69
CA ASP A 231 11.14 -16.19 -4.39
C ASP A 231 11.16 -17.71 -4.15
N TYR A 232 10.59 -18.48 -5.07
CA TYR A 232 10.65 -19.96 -4.97
C TYR A 232 11.97 -20.55 -5.49
N SER A 233 12.81 -19.73 -6.12
CA SER A 233 14.05 -20.17 -6.78
C SER A 233 15.33 -19.78 -6.07
N SER A 234 15.27 -18.94 -5.04
CA SER A 234 16.45 -18.39 -4.38
C SER A 234 16.65 -18.93 -2.98
N THR A 235 16.95 -20.20 -2.87
CA THR A 235 17.86 -20.61 -1.80
C THR A 235 19.21 -20.77 -2.47
N SER A 236 20.11 -19.85 -2.18
CA SER A 236 21.51 -19.85 -2.57
C SER A 236 21.89 -19.02 -3.81
N GLY A 237 22.74 -18.10 -3.52
CA GLY A 237 23.59 -17.44 -4.50
C GLY A 237 23.49 -15.92 -4.42
N ARG A 238 24.58 -15.30 -3.98
CA ARG A 238 24.89 -13.88 -4.09
C ARG A 238 24.25 -13.28 -5.33
N VAL A 239 23.40 -12.30 -5.14
CA VAL A 239 22.83 -11.52 -6.21
C VAL A 239 23.91 -10.56 -6.67
N ASP A 240 24.51 -10.84 -7.81
CA ASP A 240 25.15 -9.81 -8.63
C ASP A 240 24.09 -8.82 -9.05
N GLU A 241 24.27 -7.60 -8.58
CA GLU A 241 23.46 -6.42 -8.86
C GLU A 241 23.59 -6.04 -10.32
N CYS A 242 22.84 -6.72 -11.19
CA CYS A 242 22.74 -6.36 -12.59
C CYS A 242 21.71 -5.25 -12.74
N CYS A 243 22.21 -4.01 -12.79
CA CYS A 243 21.46 -2.80 -13.12
C CYS A 243 20.69 -2.94 -14.43
N ILE A 244 19.44 -3.35 -14.38
CA ILE A 244 18.50 -3.14 -15.46
C ILE A 244 17.98 -1.71 -15.36
N LYS A 245 18.59 -0.81 -16.13
CA LYS A 245 18.08 0.55 -16.37
C LYS A 245 16.67 0.44 -16.99
N ARG A 246 15.64 0.58 -16.16
CA ARG A 246 14.26 0.72 -16.62
C ARG A 246 14.15 2.04 -17.36
N LYS A 247 13.89 2.02 -18.65
CA LYS A 247 13.38 3.17 -19.39
C LYS A 247 12.06 3.59 -18.74
N LYS A 248 12.05 4.78 -18.11
CA LYS A 248 10.83 5.44 -17.63
C LYS A 248 9.96 5.72 -18.84
N LEU A 249 8.92 4.92 -19.05
CA LEU A 249 7.78 5.34 -19.86
C LEU A 249 7.12 6.50 -19.11
N LYS A 250 7.13 7.68 -19.72
CA LYS A 250 6.32 8.83 -19.33
C LYS A 250 4.85 8.39 -19.37
N LYS A 251 4.27 8.13 -18.22
CA LYS A 251 2.83 7.94 -18.07
C LYS A 251 2.22 9.33 -17.99
N GLU A 252 1.48 9.69 -19.04
CA GLU A 252 0.85 10.98 -19.21
C GLU A 252 -0.12 11.30 -18.07
N HIS A 253 -0.02 12.53 -17.63
CA HIS A 253 -0.73 13.20 -16.55
C HIS A 253 -2.13 13.63 -17.05
N ILE A 254 -3.04 12.68 -17.33
CA ILE A 254 -4.31 12.97 -18.02
C ILE A 254 -5.53 13.09 -17.07
N ASN A 255 -5.42 12.84 -15.77
CA ASN A 255 -6.62 12.83 -14.91
C ASN A 255 -6.73 13.92 -13.84
N SER A 256 -5.74 14.82 -13.71
CA SER A 256 -5.82 15.90 -12.74
C SER A 256 -6.49 17.15 -13.31
N ASP A 257 -6.30 17.41 -14.60
CA ASP A 257 -6.83 18.61 -15.24
C ASP A 257 -8.31 18.50 -15.61
N LEU A 258 -8.80 17.28 -15.90
CA LEU A 258 -10.21 17.04 -16.19
C LEU A 258 -11.11 17.27 -14.96
N PHE A 259 -10.60 16.93 -13.77
CA PHE A 259 -11.34 17.13 -12.51
C PHE A 259 -11.36 18.61 -12.09
N LEU A 260 -10.27 19.33 -12.30
CA LEU A 260 -10.19 20.79 -12.12
C LEU A 260 -11.11 21.51 -13.09
N LEU A 261 -11.19 21.09 -14.35
CA LEU A 261 -12.09 21.63 -15.35
C LEU A 261 -13.58 21.34 -15.02
N LEU A 262 -13.90 20.18 -14.47
CA LEU A 262 -15.26 19.86 -14.00
C LEU A 262 -15.67 20.71 -12.78
N ILE A 263 -14.76 20.94 -11.83
CA ILE A 263 -15.04 21.81 -10.67
C ILE A 263 -15.19 23.27 -11.11
N THR A 264 -14.36 23.76 -12.02
CA THR A 264 -14.48 25.13 -12.54
C THR A 264 -15.74 25.33 -13.40
N ALA A 265 -16.14 24.30 -14.15
CA ALA A 265 -17.40 24.32 -14.91
C ALA A 265 -18.62 24.30 -13.99
N LEU A 266 -18.62 23.53 -12.91
CA LEU A 266 -19.70 23.53 -11.91
C LEU A 266 -19.82 24.87 -11.18
N ILE A 267 -18.69 25.50 -10.83
CA ILE A 267 -18.67 26.84 -10.21
C ILE A 267 -19.19 27.90 -11.18
N ALA A 268 -18.84 27.81 -12.46
CA ALA A 268 -19.32 28.74 -13.50
C ALA A 268 -20.83 28.60 -13.75
N ILE A 269 -21.38 27.39 -13.70
CA ILE A 269 -22.83 27.15 -13.85
C ILE A 269 -23.58 27.69 -12.63
N GLN A 270 -23.02 27.55 -11.42
CA GLN A 270 -23.63 28.05 -10.19
C GLN A 270 -23.60 29.59 -10.09
N CYS A 271 -22.57 30.24 -10.62
CA CYS A 271 -22.51 31.71 -10.74
C CYS A 271 -23.53 32.27 -11.77
N ASN A 272 -23.79 31.55 -12.85
CA ASN A 272 -24.76 31.98 -13.85
C ASN A 272 -26.24 31.86 -13.38
N ILE A 273 -26.52 30.89 -12.49
CA ILE A 273 -27.88 30.75 -11.92
C ILE A 273 -28.18 31.87 -10.91
N SER A 274 -27.18 32.43 -10.23
CA SER A 274 -27.33 33.55 -9.29
C SER A 274 -27.48 34.93 -9.97
N LEU A 275 -27.32 35.01 -11.28
CA LEU A 275 -27.48 36.26 -12.06
C LEU A 275 -28.82 36.37 -12.77
N VAL A 276 -29.67 35.33 -12.72
CA VAL A 276 -30.98 35.25 -13.38
C VAL A 276 -32.16 35.24 -12.38
N CYS A 277 -31.88 35.27 -11.08
CA CYS A 277 -32.82 35.61 -10.02
C CYS A 277 -32.36 36.90 -9.34
#